data_900253fdafb8f5d0f72034cf99262cb7
#
_entry.id   900253fdafb8f5d0f72034cf99262cb7
#
_cell.length_a   1.000
_cell.length_b   1.000
_cell.length_c   1.000
_cell.angle_alpha   90.00
_cell.angle_beta   90.00
_cell.angle_gamma   90.00
#
_symmetry.space_group_name_H-M   'P 1'
#
loop_
_entity.id
_entity.type
_entity.pdbx_description
1 polymer ?
#
loop_
_entity_poly.entity_id
_entity_poly.type
_entity_poly.pdbx_seq_one_letter_code
_entity_poly.pdbx_strand_id
1 'polypeptide(L)'
;MAGVLMATVVDLRTRRIPNALTVTMAAFGVALAATGAGGQPLWASAAGLALGFALMMPGHLLGATGAGDVKLMAAIGALVGPAVVFNTFLFTAIAGGLLALAVAVRRRRLGETLTGTGRLIAGSAMAHKEIRSAPVSRRFAYGPAIAAGSIAALLAG
;
A
#
# COMPACT_ATOMS: atom_id res chain seq x y z
N MET A 1 7.08 13.32 -2.65
CA MET A 1 8.00 12.24 -3.10
C MET A 1 9.00 11.82 -2.02
N ALA A 2 9.70 12.73 -1.37
CA ALA A 2 10.70 12.39 -0.34
C ALA A 2 10.16 11.45 0.76
N GLY A 3 8.97 11.70 1.30
CA GLY A 3 8.35 10.86 2.33
C GLY A 3 8.07 9.41 1.89
N VAL A 4 7.64 9.21 0.63
CA VAL A 4 7.38 7.87 0.07
C VAL A 4 8.69 7.11 -0.13
N LEU A 5 9.72 7.78 -0.63
CA LEU A 5 11.05 7.18 -0.77
C LEU A 5 11.65 6.82 0.59
N MET A 6 11.51 7.71 1.58
CA MET A 6 11.97 7.45 2.95
C MET A 6 11.22 6.27 3.58
N ALA A 7 9.89 6.20 3.41
CA ALA A 7 9.10 5.06 3.86
C ALA A 7 9.56 3.75 3.22
N THR A 8 9.87 3.77 1.92
CA THR A 8 10.38 2.60 1.19
C THR A 8 11.73 2.14 1.71
N VAL A 9 12.68 3.07 1.93
CA VAL A 9 13.99 2.73 2.47
C VAL A 9 13.89 2.14 3.88
N VAL A 10 13.03 2.71 4.71
CA VAL A 10 12.79 2.21 6.07
C VAL A 10 12.12 0.84 6.03
N ASP A 11 11.11 0.64 5.16
CA ASP A 11 10.43 -0.64 4.98
C ASP A 11 11.38 -1.75 4.54
N LEU A 12 12.27 -1.46 3.57
CA LEU A 12 13.29 -2.42 3.11
C LEU A 12 14.28 -2.82 4.20
N ARG A 13 14.62 -1.89 5.12
CA ARG A 13 15.58 -2.14 6.20
C ARG A 13 14.95 -2.80 7.43
N THR A 14 13.78 -2.34 7.84
CA THR A 14 13.17 -2.74 9.11
C THR A 14 11.90 -3.58 8.95
N ARG A 15 11.35 -3.67 7.72
CA ARG A 15 10.05 -4.29 7.40
C ARG A 15 8.91 -3.73 8.26
N ARG A 16 9.04 -2.46 8.68
CA ARG A 16 8.03 -1.72 9.46
C ARG A 16 8.07 -0.26 9.04
N ILE A 17 6.93 0.27 8.63
CA ILE A 17 6.77 1.69 8.36
C ILE A 17 6.46 2.38 9.69
N PRO A 18 7.30 3.35 10.17
CA PRO A 18 7.04 4.04 11.42
C PRO A 18 5.73 4.81 11.36
N ASN A 19 4.90 4.67 12.41
CA ASN A 19 3.65 5.42 12.50
C ASN A 19 3.89 6.94 12.46
N ALA A 20 4.97 7.41 13.05
CA ALA A 20 5.33 8.83 13.03
C ALA A 20 5.45 9.37 11.59
N LEU A 21 6.09 8.61 10.69
CA LEU A 21 6.25 9.00 9.29
C LEU A 21 4.91 9.11 8.56
N THR A 22 4.04 8.10 8.70
CA THR A 22 2.73 8.11 8.02
C THR A 22 1.79 9.18 8.58
N VAL A 23 1.82 9.41 9.89
CA VAL A 23 1.01 10.45 10.54
C VAL A 23 1.52 11.85 10.15
N THR A 24 2.82 12.09 10.14
CA THR A 24 3.38 13.39 9.71
C THR A 24 3.09 13.67 8.24
N MET A 25 3.17 12.67 7.36
CA MET A 25 2.80 12.82 5.94
C MET A 25 1.30 13.14 5.78
N ALA A 26 0.42 12.45 6.50
CA ALA A 26 -1.01 12.71 6.44
C ALA A 26 -1.36 14.11 6.98
N ALA A 27 -0.81 14.47 8.14
CA ALA A 27 -1.00 15.80 8.74
C ALA A 27 -0.50 16.92 7.81
N PHE A 28 0.65 16.72 7.18
CA PHE A 28 1.20 17.67 6.20
C PHE A 28 0.30 17.81 4.97
N GLY A 29 -0.25 16.70 4.44
CA GLY A 29 -1.20 16.73 3.33
C GLY A 29 -2.46 17.53 3.67
N VAL A 30 -3.05 17.28 4.84
CA VAL A 30 -4.22 18.01 5.33
C VAL A 30 -3.90 19.49 5.56
N ALA A 31 -2.74 19.81 6.15
CA ALA A 31 -2.32 21.20 6.37
C ALA A 31 -2.13 21.97 5.05
N LEU A 32 -1.49 21.36 4.04
CA LEU A 32 -1.36 21.95 2.72
C LEU A 32 -2.72 22.23 2.05
N ALA A 33 -3.66 21.30 2.20
CA ALA A 33 -5.01 21.47 1.67
C ALA A 33 -5.79 22.57 2.42
N ALA A 34 -5.63 22.66 3.75
CA ALA A 34 -6.27 23.68 4.58
C ALA A 34 -5.76 25.09 4.27
N THR A 35 -4.47 25.25 3.94
CA THR A 35 -3.87 26.53 3.55
C THR A 35 -4.04 26.89 2.08
N GLY A 36 -4.58 25.98 1.26
CA GLY A 36 -4.67 26.15 -0.20
C GLY A 36 -3.34 25.97 -0.94
N ALA A 37 -2.22 25.81 -0.21
CA ALA A 37 -0.89 25.67 -0.81
C ALA A 37 -0.71 24.33 -1.57
N GLY A 38 -1.55 23.33 -1.28
CA GLY A 38 -1.51 22.01 -1.93
C GLY A 38 -2.22 21.92 -3.29
N GLY A 39 -2.86 22.99 -3.74
CA GLY A 39 -3.60 23.02 -5.01
C GLY A 39 -4.87 22.16 -5.02
N GLN A 40 -5.23 21.53 -3.90
CA GLN A 40 -6.44 20.73 -3.73
C GLN A 40 -7.26 21.24 -2.52
N PRO A 41 -8.60 21.16 -2.58
CA PRO A 41 -9.45 21.55 -1.46
C PRO A 41 -9.36 20.55 -0.31
N LEU A 42 -9.67 21.01 0.91
CA LEU A 42 -9.60 20.20 2.13
C LEU A 42 -10.43 18.91 2.04
N TRP A 43 -11.61 18.98 1.42
CA TRP A 43 -12.46 17.80 1.21
C TRP A 43 -11.78 16.73 0.36
N ALA A 44 -10.99 17.13 -0.67
CA ALA A 44 -10.27 16.19 -1.52
C ALA A 44 -9.13 15.50 -0.75
N SER A 45 -8.43 16.22 0.13
CA SER A 45 -7.44 15.62 1.03
C SER A 45 -8.07 14.60 1.96
N ALA A 46 -9.21 14.93 2.59
CA ALA A 46 -9.94 13.99 3.45
C ALA A 46 -10.48 12.78 2.67
N ALA A 47 -11.06 13.00 1.49
CA ALA A 47 -11.56 11.94 0.62
C ALA A 47 -10.43 11.03 0.14
N GLY A 48 -9.27 11.59 -0.24
CA GLY A 48 -8.09 10.83 -0.64
C GLY A 48 -7.55 9.97 0.48
N LEU A 49 -7.47 10.50 1.71
CA LEU A 49 -7.07 9.76 2.90
C LEU A 49 -8.01 8.57 3.15
N ALA A 50 -9.33 8.83 3.15
CA ALA A 50 -10.34 7.80 3.39
C ALA A 50 -10.31 6.71 2.29
N LEU A 51 -10.18 7.13 1.02
CA LEU A 51 -10.11 6.21 -0.12
C LEU A 51 -8.85 5.35 -0.06
N GLY A 52 -7.68 5.96 0.17
CA GLY A 52 -6.41 5.22 0.29
C GLY A 52 -6.44 4.19 1.43
N PHE A 53 -7.05 4.54 2.56
CA PHE A 53 -7.29 3.62 3.66
C PHE A 53 -8.22 2.48 3.26
N ALA A 54 -9.37 2.80 2.66
CA ALA A 54 -10.39 1.82 2.27
C ALA A 54 -9.88 0.83 1.20
N LEU A 55 -9.13 1.30 0.20
CA LEU A 55 -8.60 0.45 -0.86
C LEU A 55 -7.61 -0.62 -0.35
N MET A 56 -6.81 -0.28 0.67
CA MET A 56 -5.82 -1.22 1.23
C MET A 56 -6.38 -2.08 2.37
N MET A 57 -7.52 -1.69 2.96
CA MET A 57 -8.12 -2.39 4.11
C MET A 57 -8.48 -3.85 3.81
N PRO A 58 -9.10 -4.21 2.66
CA PRO A 58 -9.38 -5.61 2.35
C PRO A 58 -8.13 -6.48 2.34
N GLY A 59 -7.05 -6.02 1.73
CA GLY A 59 -5.76 -6.72 1.72
C GLY A 59 -5.19 -6.92 3.13
N HIS A 60 -5.38 -5.94 4.01
CA HIS A 60 -4.96 -6.03 5.40
C HIS A 60 -5.79 -7.04 6.20
N LEU A 61 -7.10 -7.03 6.05
CA LEU A 61 -8.01 -7.98 6.70
C LEU A 61 -7.72 -9.42 6.27
N LEU A 62 -7.37 -9.62 5.01
CA LEU A 62 -6.95 -10.91 4.47
C LEU A 62 -5.51 -11.30 4.87
N GLY A 63 -4.77 -10.44 5.57
CA GLY A 63 -3.39 -10.69 6.00
C GLY A 63 -2.35 -10.57 4.87
N ALA A 64 -2.76 -10.12 3.68
CA ALA A 64 -1.89 -9.96 2.52
C ALA A 64 -1.00 -8.70 2.61
N THR A 65 -1.50 -7.62 3.22
CA THR A 65 -0.77 -6.35 3.38
C THR A 65 -0.52 -6.00 4.84
N GLY A 66 0.53 -5.23 5.10
CA GLY A 66 0.85 -4.72 6.43
C GLY A 66 -0.01 -3.53 6.83
N ALA A 67 -0.26 -3.34 8.14
CA ALA A 67 -0.95 -2.14 8.64
C ALA A 67 -0.19 -0.85 8.30
N GLY A 68 1.13 -0.92 8.13
CA GLY A 68 1.97 0.20 7.69
C GLY A 68 1.64 0.65 6.26
N ASP A 69 1.40 -0.31 5.35
CA ASP A 69 1.06 -0.04 3.95
C ASP A 69 -0.30 0.65 3.83
N VAL A 70 -1.29 0.22 4.65
CA VAL A 70 -2.62 0.86 4.73
C VAL A 70 -2.48 2.33 5.13
N LYS A 71 -1.69 2.61 6.18
CA LYS A 71 -1.45 3.97 6.66
C LYS A 71 -0.67 4.81 5.65
N LEU A 72 0.31 4.21 4.97
CA LEU A 72 1.08 4.90 3.95
C LEU A 72 0.20 5.30 2.76
N MET A 73 -0.64 4.39 2.25
CA MET A 73 -1.56 4.69 1.16
C MET A 73 -2.57 5.78 1.55
N ALA A 74 -3.08 5.76 2.78
CA ALA A 74 -3.94 6.80 3.31
C ALA A 74 -3.22 8.17 3.38
N ALA A 75 -1.96 8.19 3.84
CA ALA A 75 -1.15 9.40 3.90
C ALA A 75 -0.84 9.97 2.51
N ILE A 76 -0.56 9.11 1.53
CA ILE A 76 -0.41 9.51 0.12
C ILE A 76 -1.73 10.12 -0.38
N GLY A 77 -2.87 9.48 -0.08
CA GLY A 77 -4.19 9.98 -0.46
C GLY A 77 -4.48 11.38 0.08
N ALA A 78 -4.08 11.67 1.32
CA ALA A 78 -4.18 13.00 1.91
C ALA A 78 -3.37 14.06 1.15
N LEU A 79 -2.22 13.67 0.58
CA LEU A 79 -1.33 14.57 -0.16
C LEU A 79 -1.76 14.82 -1.60
N VAL A 80 -2.34 13.80 -2.27
CA VAL A 80 -2.55 13.85 -3.73
C VAL A 80 -4.03 13.83 -4.13
N GLY A 81 -4.94 13.60 -3.19
CA GLY A 81 -6.37 13.53 -3.42
C GLY A 81 -6.87 12.18 -3.96
N PRO A 82 -8.21 12.04 -4.14
CA PRO A 82 -8.85 10.75 -4.40
C PRO A 82 -8.53 10.17 -5.79
N ALA A 83 -8.45 10.98 -6.83
CA ALA A 83 -8.19 10.50 -8.18
C ALA A 83 -6.77 9.91 -8.31
N VAL A 84 -5.77 10.64 -7.82
CA VAL A 84 -4.37 10.21 -7.91
C VAL A 84 -4.09 9.02 -6.99
N VAL A 85 -4.69 8.95 -5.79
CA VAL A 85 -4.50 7.79 -4.91
C VAL A 85 -5.12 6.51 -5.48
N PHE A 86 -6.25 6.63 -6.20
CA PHE A 86 -6.84 5.49 -6.90
C PHE A 86 -5.91 4.95 -7.99
N ASN A 87 -5.35 5.83 -8.82
CA ASN A 87 -4.35 5.45 -9.82
C ASN A 87 -3.09 4.86 -9.16
N THR A 88 -2.61 5.47 -8.06
CA THR A 88 -1.50 4.95 -7.26
C THR A 88 -1.77 3.53 -6.79
N PHE A 89 -2.98 3.25 -6.31
CA PHE A 89 -3.38 1.90 -5.90
C PHE A 89 -3.36 0.91 -7.06
N LEU A 90 -3.88 1.27 -8.24
CA LEU A 90 -3.86 0.40 -9.42
C LEU A 90 -2.43 0.06 -9.85
N PHE A 91 -1.56 1.06 -9.97
CA PHE A 91 -0.15 0.82 -10.31
C PHE A 91 0.58 0.01 -9.24
N THR A 92 0.27 0.25 -7.97
CA THR A 92 0.80 -0.54 -6.85
C THR A 92 0.36 -1.99 -6.91
N ALA A 93 -0.91 -2.25 -7.23
CA ALA A 93 -1.44 -3.60 -7.38
C ALA A 93 -0.77 -4.35 -8.54
N ILE A 94 -0.57 -3.68 -9.68
CA ILE A 94 0.14 -4.24 -10.83
C ILE A 94 1.60 -4.53 -10.46
N ALA A 95 2.32 -3.56 -9.90
CA ALA A 95 3.73 -3.73 -9.51
C ALA A 95 3.90 -4.82 -8.45
N GLY A 96 3.04 -4.85 -7.44
CA GLY A 96 3.03 -5.86 -6.39
C GLY A 96 2.71 -7.26 -6.93
N GLY A 97 1.75 -7.35 -7.85
CA GLY A 97 1.39 -8.60 -8.54
C GLY A 97 2.55 -9.14 -9.39
N LEU A 98 3.20 -8.29 -10.17
CA LEU A 98 4.38 -8.65 -10.96
C LEU A 98 5.54 -9.10 -10.07
N LEU A 99 5.79 -8.39 -8.97
CA LEU A 99 6.83 -8.75 -8.01
C LEU A 99 6.54 -10.11 -7.36
N ALA A 100 5.28 -10.33 -6.94
CA ALA A 100 4.86 -11.60 -6.36
C ALA A 100 5.03 -12.76 -7.35
N LEU A 101 4.65 -12.55 -8.61
CA LEU A 101 4.82 -13.53 -9.68
C LEU A 101 6.31 -13.82 -9.93
N ALA A 102 7.14 -12.80 -10.04
CA ALA A 102 8.58 -12.95 -10.24
C ALA A 102 9.24 -13.77 -9.11
N VAL A 103 8.86 -13.51 -7.85
CA VAL A 103 9.35 -14.27 -6.70
C VAL A 103 8.84 -15.70 -6.70
N ALA A 104 7.57 -15.93 -7.07
CA ALA A 104 6.98 -17.27 -7.18
C ALA A 104 7.69 -18.12 -8.25
N VAL A 105 7.97 -17.52 -9.42
CA VAL A 105 8.74 -18.15 -10.50
C VAL A 105 10.15 -18.51 -10.02
N ARG A 106 10.88 -17.55 -9.43
CA ARG A 106 12.27 -17.78 -8.94
C ARG A 106 12.33 -18.87 -7.87
N ARG A 107 11.30 -18.99 -7.02
CA ARG A 107 11.25 -20.00 -5.95
C ARG A 107 10.67 -21.32 -6.40
N ARG A 108 10.32 -21.51 -7.67
CA ARG A 108 9.63 -22.70 -8.22
C ARG A 108 8.37 -23.11 -7.45
N ARG A 109 7.66 -22.16 -6.85
CA ARG A 109 6.47 -22.37 -6.01
C ARG A 109 5.21 -21.79 -6.63
N LEU A 110 5.13 -21.76 -7.96
CA LEU A 110 3.97 -21.22 -8.68
C LEU A 110 2.66 -21.89 -8.25
N GLY A 111 2.66 -23.22 -8.08
CA GLY A 111 1.48 -23.98 -7.66
C GLY A 111 0.97 -23.56 -6.27
N GLU A 112 1.86 -23.39 -5.29
CA GLU A 112 1.51 -22.98 -3.93
C GLU A 112 0.98 -21.53 -3.88
N THR A 113 1.54 -20.65 -4.73
CA THR A 113 1.11 -19.25 -4.79
C THR A 113 -0.26 -19.12 -5.42
N LEU A 114 -0.53 -19.83 -6.53
CA LEU A 114 -1.83 -19.79 -7.21
C LEU A 114 -2.94 -20.42 -6.36
N THR A 115 -2.67 -21.54 -5.71
CA THR A 115 -3.65 -22.19 -4.81
C THR A 115 -3.92 -21.35 -3.56
N GLY A 116 -2.90 -20.70 -3.00
CA GLY A 116 -3.04 -19.79 -1.85
C GLY A 116 -3.90 -18.57 -2.19
N THR A 117 -3.67 -17.94 -3.34
CA THR A 117 -4.47 -16.79 -3.81
C THR A 117 -5.91 -17.21 -4.13
N GLY A 118 -6.10 -18.36 -4.78
CA GLY A 118 -7.44 -18.91 -5.07
C GLY A 118 -8.24 -19.20 -3.79
N ARG A 119 -7.60 -19.75 -2.75
CA ARG A 119 -8.23 -19.99 -1.44
C ARG A 119 -8.60 -18.71 -0.70
N LEU A 120 -7.82 -17.64 -0.82
CA LEU A 120 -8.14 -16.33 -0.25
C LEU A 120 -9.38 -15.72 -0.91
N ILE A 121 -9.47 -15.79 -2.24
CA ILE A 121 -10.62 -15.31 -3.01
C ILE A 121 -11.87 -16.14 -2.69
N ALA A 122 -11.70 -17.44 -2.46
CA ALA A 122 -12.80 -18.34 -2.09
C ALA A 122 -13.28 -18.20 -0.63
N GLY A 123 -12.65 -17.33 0.18
CA GLY A 123 -13.11 -16.97 1.53
C GLY A 123 -13.03 -18.09 2.57
N SER A 124 -12.15 -19.09 2.40
CA SER A 124 -12.08 -20.19 3.36
C SER A 124 -11.42 -19.76 4.67
N ALA A 125 -12.12 -20.02 5.81
CA ALA A 125 -11.65 -19.69 7.16
C ALA A 125 -10.28 -20.33 7.51
N MET A 126 -9.91 -21.43 6.89
CA MET A 126 -8.61 -22.08 7.03
C MET A 126 -7.46 -21.27 6.43
N ALA A 127 -7.69 -20.59 5.29
CA ALA A 127 -6.66 -19.74 4.67
C ALA A 127 -6.31 -18.53 5.57
N HIS A 128 -7.29 -17.97 6.27
CA HIS A 128 -7.07 -16.89 7.24
C HIS A 128 -6.17 -17.31 8.41
N LYS A 129 -6.33 -18.52 8.92
CA LYS A 129 -5.54 -19.03 10.05
C LYS A 129 -4.09 -19.32 9.63
N GLU A 130 -3.89 -19.84 8.44
CA GLU A 130 -2.57 -20.21 7.90
C GLU A 130 -1.72 -18.96 7.58
N ILE A 131 -2.34 -17.87 7.08
CA ILE A 131 -1.65 -16.61 6.80
C ILE A 131 -1.31 -15.85 8.09
N ARG A 132 -2.17 -15.89 9.11
CA ARG A 132 -1.90 -15.27 10.41
C ARG A 132 -0.76 -15.94 11.16
N SER A 133 -0.57 -17.24 10.99
CA SER A 133 0.51 -18.02 11.61
C SER A 133 1.81 -18.03 10.79
N ALA A 134 1.79 -17.49 9.56
CA ALA A 134 3.00 -17.40 8.75
C ALA A 134 4.02 -16.46 9.40
N PRO A 135 5.30 -16.87 9.51
CA PRO A 135 6.34 -16.01 10.07
C PRO A 135 6.44 -14.71 9.27
N VAL A 136 6.71 -13.60 9.96
CA VAL A 136 6.80 -12.22 9.40
C VAL A 136 7.74 -12.14 8.19
N SER A 137 8.70 -13.05 8.10
CA SER A 137 9.62 -13.17 6.96
C SER A 137 8.96 -13.53 5.62
N ARG A 138 7.71 -14.00 5.62
CA ARG A 138 6.95 -14.34 4.40
C ARG A 138 6.04 -13.20 3.92
N ARG A 139 5.88 -12.14 4.68
CA ARG A 139 5.13 -10.95 4.24
C ARG A 139 5.96 -10.20 3.21
N PHE A 140 5.38 -9.91 2.08
CA PHE A 140 6.03 -9.06 1.08
C PHE A 140 6.15 -7.63 1.61
N ALA A 141 7.33 -7.02 1.40
CA ALA A 141 7.48 -5.58 1.59
C ALA A 141 6.75 -4.87 0.43
N TYR A 142 5.55 -4.35 0.69
CA TYR A 142 4.76 -3.62 -0.30
C TYR A 142 5.26 -2.19 -0.51
N GLY A 143 6.09 -1.66 0.39
CA GLY A 143 6.66 -0.32 0.31
C GLY A 143 7.24 0.02 -1.07
N PRO A 144 8.12 -0.81 -1.67
CA PRO A 144 8.66 -0.58 -3.00
C PRO A 144 7.59 -0.53 -4.10
N ALA A 145 6.54 -1.38 -4.01
CA ALA A 145 5.44 -1.39 -4.97
C ALA A 145 4.59 -0.11 -4.86
N ILE A 146 4.34 0.37 -3.63
CA ILE A 146 3.63 1.63 -3.37
C ILE A 146 4.44 2.81 -3.92
N ALA A 147 5.76 2.83 -3.71
CA ALA A 147 6.62 3.88 -4.25
C ALA A 147 6.62 3.90 -5.78
N ALA A 148 6.76 2.74 -6.42
CA ALA A 148 6.69 2.62 -7.87
C ALA A 148 5.32 3.07 -8.41
N GLY A 149 4.23 2.65 -7.77
CA GLY A 149 2.87 3.04 -8.12
C GLY A 149 2.63 4.54 -7.96
N SER A 150 3.15 5.16 -6.89
CA SER A 150 3.03 6.60 -6.66
C SER A 150 3.79 7.42 -7.71
N ILE A 151 4.99 6.98 -8.08
CA ILE A 151 5.79 7.63 -9.13
C ILE A 151 5.08 7.50 -10.49
N ALA A 152 4.62 6.29 -10.83
CA ALA A 152 3.90 6.05 -12.08
C ALA A 152 2.61 6.87 -12.18
N ALA A 153 1.83 6.96 -11.12
CA ALA A 153 0.60 7.74 -11.09
C ALA A 153 0.84 9.24 -11.29
N LEU A 154 1.93 9.79 -10.74
CA LEU A 154 2.30 11.20 -10.89
C LEU A 154 2.89 11.52 -12.27
N LEU A 155 3.44 10.53 -12.97
CA LEU A 155 3.96 10.70 -14.33
C LEU A 155 2.86 10.54 -15.39
N ALA A 156 1.77 9.86 -15.03
CA ALA A 156 0.65 9.58 -15.93
C ALA A 156 -0.48 10.63 -15.86
N GLY A 157 -0.48 11.53 -14.88
CA GLY A 157 -1.47 12.61 -14.68
C GLY A 157 -0.91 13.96 -15.01
#